data_689784d363136a7041195c83cd97f60f
#
_entry.id   689784d363136a7041195c83cd97f60f
#
_cell.length_a   1.000
_cell.length_b   1.000
_cell.length_c   1.000
_cell.angle_alpha   90.00
_cell.angle_beta   90.00
_cell.angle_gamma   90.00
#
_symmetry.space_group_name_H-M   'P 1'
#
loop_
_entity.id
_entity.type
_entity.pdbx_description
1 polymer ?
#
loop_
_entity_poly.entity_id
_entity_poly.type
_entity_poly.pdbx_seq_one_letter_code
_entity_poly.pdbx_strand_id
1 'polypeptide(L)'
;MFKRMIIPIIACLFTAAVGYAAQGQGWIGTPVEAKQMVEKAIIYLLGNGPNKALEEFNRPNGKFQWRDLYVFACDPTGVVAAHPDAKLIGRNMYEVPDVQGKPFWKEIVDLANSRGSGWVDYQYLDRITGQEAFKITYFKKVGDLIICCGAYLP
;
A
#
# COMPACT_ATOMS: atom_id res chain seq x y z
N MET A 1 46.07 -39.08 -52.73
CA MET A 1 45.44 -39.69 -51.56
C MET A 1 45.19 -38.58 -50.52
N PHE A 2 44.07 -37.82 -50.66
CA PHE A 2 43.80 -36.65 -49.84
C PHE A 2 42.83 -37.05 -48.72
N LYS A 3 43.28 -37.05 -47.48
CA LYS A 3 42.43 -37.23 -46.28
C LYS A 3 41.64 -35.96 -46.01
N ARG A 4 40.32 -36.03 -46.20
CA ARG A 4 39.38 -35.00 -45.79
C ARG A 4 39.23 -35.03 -44.25
N MET A 5 39.71 -33.98 -43.61
CA MET A 5 39.50 -33.79 -42.18
C MET A 5 38.14 -33.15 -41.96
N ILE A 6 37.22 -33.91 -41.33
CA ILE A 6 35.89 -33.42 -40.96
C ILE A 6 36.01 -32.77 -39.58
N ILE A 7 35.80 -31.46 -39.54
CA ILE A 7 35.74 -30.70 -38.30
C ILE A 7 34.29 -30.75 -37.79
N PRO A 8 34.01 -31.25 -36.59
CA PRO A 8 32.64 -31.21 -36.04
C PRO A 8 32.34 -29.75 -35.59
N ILE A 9 31.29 -29.21 -36.17
CA ILE A 9 30.70 -27.95 -35.71
C ILE A 9 29.95 -28.27 -34.41
N ILE A 10 30.49 -27.83 -33.28
CA ILE A 10 29.78 -27.83 -31.99
C ILE A 10 28.82 -26.65 -32.03
N ALA A 11 27.55 -26.95 -32.24
CA ALA A 11 26.48 -25.97 -32.07
C ALA A 11 26.27 -25.74 -30.57
N CYS A 12 26.77 -24.61 -30.06
CA CYS A 12 26.40 -24.10 -28.75
C CYS A 12 24.93 -23.69 -28.78
N LEU A 13 24.06 -24.54 -28.24
CA LEU A 13 22.71 -24.16 -27.88
C LEU A 13 22.74 -23.22 -26.70
N PHE A 14 22.75 -21.90 -26.98
CA PHE A 14 22.40 -20.88 -26.00
C PHE A 14 20.91 -21.00 -25.71
N THR A 15 20.55 -21.71 -24.67
CA THR A 15 19.22 -21.63 -24.09
C THR A 15 19.10 -20.28 -23.42
N ALA A 16 18.46 -19.34 -24.08
CA ALA A 16 18.00 -18.10 -23.47
C ALA A 16 16.98 -18.46 -22.39
N ALA A 17 17.41 -18.52 -21.14
CA ALA A 17 16.52 -18.46 -20.01
C ALA A 17 15.93 -17.04 -19.99
N VAL A 18 14.87 -16.83 -20.77
CA VAL A 18 14.08 -15.60 -20.71
C VAL A 18 13.37 -15.63 -19.37
N GLY A 19 13.80 -14.72 -18.49
CA GLY A 19 13.30 -14.59 -17.14
C GLY A 19 11.79 -14.36 -17.09
N TYR A 20 11.08 -15.27 -16.48
CA TYR A 20 9.68 -15.15 -16.08
C TYR A 20 9.50 -14.31 -14.79
N ALA A 21 10.32 -13.28 -14.58
CA ALA A 21 10.32 -12.52 -13.34
C ALA A 21 9.75 -11.08 -13.45
N ALA A 22 9.07 -10.72 -14.52
CA ALA A 22 8.69 -9.31 -14.73
C ALA A 22 7.18 -9.01 -14.89
N GLN A 23 6.28 -9.96 -14.70
CA GLN A 23 4.84 -9.70 -14.95
C GLN A 23 4.00 -9.49 -13.68
N GLY A 24 4.52 -9.67 -12.47
CA GLY A 24 3.79 -9.44 -11.21
C GLY A 24 3.96 -8.05 -10.59
N GLN A 25 5.03 -7.32 -10.92
CA GLN A 25 5.38 -6.06 -10.23
C GLN A 25 4.59 -4.83 -10.69
N GLY A 26 3.85 -4.91 -11.79
CA GLY A 26 3.12 -3.75 -12.34
C GLY A 26 1.83 -3.36 -11.60
N TRP A 27 1.29 -4.24 -10.74
CA TRP A 27 -0.01 -4.06 -10.09
C TRP A 27 0.06 -3.81 -8.58
N ILE A 28 1.23 -3.98 -7.96
CA ILE A 28 1.45 -3.78 -6.53
C ILE A 28 2.18 -2.46 -6.32
N GLY A 29 1.63 -1.63 -5.45
CA GLY A 29 2.25 -0.37 -5.05
C GLY A 29 3.40 -0.61 -4.07
N THR A 30 4.37 0.31 -4.07
CA THR A 30 5.53 0.25 -3.19
C THR A 30 5.34 1.10 -1.94
N PRO A 31 6.10 0.86 -0.84
CA PRO A 31 6.08 1.74 0.32
C PRO A 31 6.43 3.21 -0.01
N VAL A 32 7.32 3.43 -0.96
CA VAL A 32 7.67 4.79 -1.42
C VAL A 32 6.45 5.47 -2.05
N GLU A 33 5.73 4.77 -2.92
CA GLU A 33 4.50 5.28 -3.56
C GLU A 33 3.37 5.49 -2.53
N ALA A 34 3.25 4.62 -1.52
CA ALA A 34 2.30 4.79 -0.43
C ALA A 34 2.57 6.09 0.37
N LYS A 35 3.84 6.35 0.73
CA LYS A 35 4.23 7.60 1.38
C LYS A 35 3.95 8.82 0.50
N GLN A 36 4.30 8.78 -0.79
CA GLN A 36 4.01 9.86 -1.73
C GLN A 36 2.51 10.12 -1.86
N MET A 37 1.68 9.07 -1.80
CA MET A 37 0.22 9.21 -1.83
C MET A 37 -0.31 9.93 -0.59
N VAL A 38 0.20 9.63 0.61
CA VAL A 38 -0.12 10.37 1.84
C VAL A 38 0.29 11.84 1.72
N GLU A 39 1.47 12.13 1.21
CA GLU A 39 1.95 13.51 1.02
C GLU A 39 1.04 14.29 0.05
N LYS A 40 0.65 13.69 -1.07
CA LYS A 40 -0.32 14.26 -2.00
C LYS A 40 -1.70 14.48 -1.36
N ALA A 41 -2.16 13.52 -0.55
CA ALA A 41 -3.43 13.63 0.16
C ALA A 41 -3.42 14.78 1.16
N ILE A 42 -2.30 15.00 1.85
CA ILE A 42 -2.12 16.13 2.79
C ILE A 42 -2.14 17.47 2.04
N ILE A 43 -1.45 17.58 0.91
CA ILE A 43 -1.49 18.80 0.08
C ILE A 43 -2.93 19.10 -0.35
N TYR A 44 -3.66 18.07 -0.76
CA TYR A 44 -5.07 18.21 -1.15
C TYR A 44 -5.95 18.63 0.03
N LEU A 45 -5.76 18.04 1.21
CA LEU A 45 -6.45 18.39 2.44
C LEU A 45 -6.23 19.85 2.83
N LEU A 46 -4.98 20.31 2.82
CA LEU A 46 -4.63 21.69 3.17
C LEU A 46 -5.18 22.72 2.17
N GLY A 47 -5.25 22.36 0.89
CA GLY A 47 -5.76 23.23 -0.17
C GLY A 47 -7.29 23.28 -0.30
N ASN A 48 -8.00 22.24 0.12
CA ASN A 48 -9.45 22.10 -0.11
C ASN A 48 -10.29 22.02 1.17
N GLY A 49 -9.65 21.86 2.33
CA GLY A 49 -10.30 21.64 3.61
C GLY A 49 -10.74 20.18 3.86
N PRO A 50 -11.04 19.85 5.14
CA PRO A 50 -11.28 18.46 5.54
C PRO A 50 -12.49 17.82 4.88
N ASN A 51 -13.60 18.53 4.73
CA ASN A 51 -14.82 17.96 4.16
C ASN A 51 -14.62 17.50 2.72
N LYS A 52 -14.03 18.36 1.86
CA LYS A 52 -13.74 17.99 0.46
C LYS A 52 -12.66 16.92 0.35
N ALA A 53 -11.68 16.93 1.24
CA ALA A 53 -10.64 15.93 1.26
C ALA A 53 -11.21 14.55 1.61
N LEU A 54 -12.01 14.44 2.67
CA LEU A 54 -12.64 13.18 3.07
C LEU A 54 -13.61 12.68 2.00
N GLU A 55 -14.37 13.56 1.35
CA GLU A 55 -15.22 13.19 0.21
C GLU A 55 -14.39 12.56 -0.92
N GLU A 56 -13.25 13.17 -1.28
CA GLU A 56 -12.39 12.66 -2.35
C GLU A 56 -11.66 11.36 -1.95
N PHE A 57 -11.24 11.22 -0.67
CA PHE A 57 -10.63 9.98 -0.17
C PHE A 57 -11.61 8.81 -0.20
N ASN A 58 -12.90 9.08 0.03
CA ASN A 58 -13.97 8.08 -0.01
C ASN A 58 -14.48 7.78 -1.42
N ARG A 59 -14.06 8.55 -2.44
CA ARG A 59 -14.56 8.37 -3.80
C ARG A 59 -14.01 7.09 -4.43
N PRO A 60 -14.86 6.14 -4.83
CA PRO A 60 -14.41 4.95 -5.55
C PRO A 60 -13.67 5.34 -6.85
N ASN A 61 -12.52 4.73 -7.08
CA ASN A 61 -11.64 5.04 -8.22
C ASN A 61 -11.26 6.52 -8.34
N GLY A 62 -11.21 7.23 -7.20
CA GLY A 62 -10.82 8.62 -7.11
C GLY A 62 -9.30 8.81 -7.16
N LYS A 63 -8.87 10.06 -6.98
CA LYS A 63 -7.45 10.46 -7.06
C LYS A 63 -6.53 9.78 -6.06
N PHE A 64 -7.10 9.25 -4.95
CA PHE A 64 -6.38 8.64 -3.85
C PHE A 64 -6.58 7.12 -3.78
N GLN A 65 -6.89 6.51 -4.92
CA GLN A 65 -6.88 5.07 -5.14
C GLN A 65 -6.11 4.78 -6.43
N TRP A 66 -5.06 4.00 -6.35
CA TRP A 66 -4.26 3.62 -7.50
C TRP A 66 -3.63 2.24 -7.31
N ARG A 67 -3.94 1.30 -8.18
CA ARG A 67 -3.59 -0.11 -8.02
C ARG A 67 -4.20 -0.66 -6.72
N ASP A 68 -3.36 -1.26 -5.86
CA ASP A 68 -3.69 -1.73 -4.51
C ASP A 68 -3.56 -0.64 -3.44
N LEU A 69 -2.93 0.51 -3.78
CA LEU A 69 -2.78 1.65 -2.89
C LEU A 69 -4.08 2.44 -2.75
N TYR A 70 -4.38 2.81 -1.53
CA TYR A 70 -5.49 3.73 -1.22
C TYR A 70 -5.21 4.54 0.03
N VAL A 71 -5.72 5.77 0.04
CA VAL A 71 -5.73 6.59 1.24
C VAL A 71 -6.87 6.16 2.14
N PHE A 72 -6.59 6.06 3.43
CA PHE A 72 -7.57 6.00 4.48
C PHE A 72 -7.21 6.98 5.59
N ALA A 73 -8.16 7.36 6.41
CA ALA A 73 -7.94 8.34 7.46
C ALA A 73 -8.78 8.02 8.69
N CYS A 74 -8.25 8.37 9.85
CA CYS A 74 -8.98 8.36 11.11
C CYS A 74 -8.71 9.64 11.90
N ASP A 75 -9.52 9.86 12.91
CA ASP A 75 -9.27 10.90 13.92
C ASP A 75 -8.23 10.42 14.97
N PRO A 76 -7.75 11.30 15.86
CA PRO A 76 -6.78 10.95 16.90
C PRO A 76 -7.30 9.97 17.96
N THR A 77 -8.57 9.57 17.93
CA THR A 77 -9.17 8.55 18.82
C THR A 77 -9.36 7.20 18.13
N GLY A 78 -9.07 7.11 16.83
CA GLY A 78 -9.19 5.88 16.03
C GLY A 78 -10.53 5.71 15.33
N VAL A 79 -11.38 6.75 15.29
CA VAL A 79 -12.62 6.72 14.50
C VAL A 79 -12.27 6.94 13.02
N VAL A 80 -12.67 5.99 12.18
CA VAL A 80 -12.38 6.04 10.74
C VAL A 80 -13.18 7.16 10.07
N ALA A 81 -12.49 8.10 9.43
CA ALA A 81 -13.07 9.22 8.70
C ALA A 81 -13.14 8.96 7.18
N ALA A 82 -12.21 8.17 6.66
CA ALA A 82 -12.18 7.77 5.25
C ALA A 82 -11.61 6.37 5.09
N HIS A 83 -12.26 5.56 4.25
CA HIS A 83 -11.78 4.21 3.90
C HIS A 83 -12.50 3.72 2.63
N PRO A 84 -11.82 2.96 1.72
CA PRO A 84 -12.49 2.36 0.55
C PRO A 84 -13.61 1.38 0.91
N ASP A 85 -13.51 0.71 2.04
CA ASP A 85 -14.64 -0.04 2.62
C ASP A 85 -15.49 0.92 3.46
N ALA A 86 -16.61 1.35 2.89
CA ALA A 86 -17.53 2.28 3.54
C ALA A 86 -18.10 1.76 4.87
N LYS A 87 -18.08 0.44 5.12
CA LYS A 87 -18.57 -0.16 6.37
C LYS A 87 -17.68 0.20 7.57
N LEU A 88 -16.45 0.63 7.33
CA LEU A 88 -15.53 1.03 8.38
C LEU A 88 -15.69 2.49 8.78
N ILE A 89 -16.24 3.34 7.91
CA ILE A 89 -16.40 4.77 8.16
C ILE A 89 -17.32 4.99 9.38
N GLY A 90 -16.86 5.84 10.32
CA GLY A 90 -17.55 6.13 11.58
C GLY A 90 -17.32 5.09 12.69
N ARG A 91 -16.63 3.98 12.40
CA ARG A 91 -16.29 2.98 13.45
C ARG A 91 -15.01 3.36 14.16
N ASN A 92 -14.98 3.15 15.47
CA ASN A 92 -13.73 3.22 16.21
C ASN A 92 -12.98 1.90 16.06
N MET A 93 -11.80 1.96 15.46
CA MET A 93 -10.96 0.80 15.18
C MET A 93 -9.78 0.66 16.16
N TYR A 94 -9.65 1.57 17.13
CA TYR A 94 -8.48 1.66 18.02
C TYR A 94 -8.08 0.33 18.65
N GLU A 95 -9.05 -0.44 19.16
CA GLU A 95 -8.79 -1.73 19.81
C GLU A 95 -8.97 -2.93 18.86
N VAL A 96 -9.27 -2.69 17.57
CA VAL A 96 -9.52 -3.78 16.62
C VAL A 96 -8.18 -4.34 16.12
N PRO A 97 -7.87 -5.61 16.40
CA PRO A 97 -6.63 -6.22 15.95
C PRO A 97 -6.69 -6.64 14.48
N ASP A 98 -5.52 -6.91 13.91
CA ASP A 98 -5.41 -7.66 12.66
C ASP A 98 -5.72 -9.16 12.89
N VAL A 99 -5.62 -9.95 11.83
CA VAL A 99 -5.90 -11.41 11.84
C VAL A 99 -4.95 -12.20 12.73
N GLN A 100 -3.81 -11.63 13.10
CA GLN A 100 -2.84 -12.24 14.03
C GLN A 100 -2.93 -11.69 15.46
N GLY A 101 -3.89 -10.83 15.72
CA GLY A 101 -4.09 -10.23 17.04
C GLY A 101 -3.27 -8.97 17.29
N LYS A 102 -2.59 -8.41 16.27
CA LYS A 102 -1.83 -7.15 16.41
C LYS A 102 -2.78 -5.96 16.38
N PRO A 103 -2.81 -5.10 17.41
CA PRO A 103 -3.66 -3.90 17.46
C PRO A 103 -3.04 -2.75 16.63
N PHE A 104 -2.94 -2.93 15.33
CA PHE A 104 -2.23 -2.01 14.44
C PHE A 104 -2.85 -0.62 14.35
N TRP A 105 -4.18 -0.50 14.46
CA TRP A 105 -4.85 0.80 14.51
C TRP A 105 -4.42 1.60 15.73
N LYS A 106 -4.35 0.93 16.90
CA LYS A 106 -3.84 1.53 18.14
C LYS A 106 -2.41 2.01 17.96
N GLU A 107 -1.55 1.18 17.37
CA GLU A 107 -0.15 1.54 17.13
C GLU A 107 -0.03 2.76 16.20
N ILE A 108 -0.81 2.82 15.11
CA ILE A 108 -0.85 3.99 14.20
C ILE A 108 -1.27 5.23 14.98
N VAL A 109 -2.37 5.17 15.74
CA VAL A 109 -2.92 6.32 16.46
C VAL A 109 -1.96 6.81 17.54
N ASP A 110 -1.39 5.92 18.34
CA ASP A 110 -0.47 6.27 19.43
C ASP A 110 0.84 6.88 18.87
N LEU A 111 1.39 6.31 17.81
CA LEU A 111 2.57 6.87 17.15
C LEU A 111 2.26 8.20 16.45
N ALA A 112 1.11 8.34 15.82
CA ALA A 112 0.70 9.60 15.20
C ALA A 112 0.52 10.71 16.25
N ASN A 113 -0.07 10.39 17.39
CA ASN A 113 -0.26 11.35 18.49
C ASN A 113 1.05 11.74 19.16
N SER A 114 2.02 10.83 19.27
CA SER A 114 3.30 11.08 19.94
C SER A 114 4.41 11.60 19.02
N ARG A 115 4.47 11.13 17.76
CA ARG A 115 5.57 11.42 16.81
C ARG A 115 5.13 12.17 15.56
N GLY A 116 3.84 12.23 15.29
CA GLY A 116 3.26 12.90 14.12
C GLY A 116 3.27 12.06 12.84
N SER A 117 4.26 11.21 12.60
CA SER A 117 4.34 10.34 11.41
C SER A 117 5.19 9.10 11.66
N GLY A 118 5.02 8.09 10.83
CA GLY A 118 5.79 6.86 10.93
C GLY A 118 5.27 5.76 10.03
N TRP A 119 5.71 4.55 10.33
CA TRP A 119 5.34 3.32 9.64
C TRP A 119 4.87 2.28 10.64
N VAL A 120 3.83 1.53 10.27
CA VAL A 120 3.34 0.36 11.00
C VAL A 120 3.11 -0.77 10.02
N ASP A 121 3.61 -1.96 10.35
CA ASP A 121 3.38 -3.21 9.60
C ASP A 121 2.33 -4.06 10.30
N TYR A 122 1.54 -4.78 9.53
CA TYR A 122 0.50 -5.67 10.02
C TYR A 122 0.03 -6.62 8.92
N GLN A 123 -0.81 -7.59 9.26
CA GLN A 123 -1.46 -8.44 8.26
C GLN A 123 -2.85 -7.92 7.93
N TYR A 124 -3.15 -7.81 6.65
CA TYR A 124 -4.44 -7.33 6.21
C TYR A 124 -4.92 -8.05 4.95
N LEU A 125 -6.24 -8.11 4.80
CA LEU A 125 -6.85 -8.67 3.60
C LEU A 125 -6.50 -7.81 2.38
N ASP A 126 -5.77 -8.40 1.44
CA ASP A 126 -5.56 -7.78 0.14
C ASP A 126 -6.87 -7.83 -0.65
N ARG A 127 -7.37 -6.67 -1.01
CA ARG A 127 -8.66 -6.51 -1.70
C ARG A 127 -8.63 -7.00 -3.15
N ILE A 128 -7.45 -7.14 -3.75
CA ILE A 128 -7.28 -7.61 -5.12
C ILE A 128 -7.24 -9.12 -5.16
N THR A 129 -6.43 -9.72 -4.29
CA THR A 129 -6.24 -11.18 -4.26
C THR A 129 -7.23 -11.90 -3.36
N GLY A 130 -7.86 -11.20 -2.40
CA GLY A 130 -8.72 -11.79 -1.38
C GLY A 130 -7.96 -12.62 -0.34
N GLN A 131 -6.62 -12.51 -0.30
CA GLN A 131 -5.76 -13.23 0.63
C GLN A 131 -5.19 -12.28 1.68
N GLU A 132 -4.86 -12.82 2.84
CA GLU A 132 -4.11 -12.10 3.86
C GLU A 132 -2.66 -11.96 3.44
N ALA A 133 -2.13 -10.74 3.55
CA ALA A 133 -0.77 -10.41 3.18
C ALA A 133 -0.17 -9.39 4.16
N PHE A 134 1.14 -9.39 4.26
CA PHE A 134 1.84 -8.35 5.00
C PHE A 134 1.65 -7.00 4.33
N LYS A 135 1.30 -6.00 5.14
CA LYS A 135 1.09 -4.62 4.71
C LYS A 135 1.92 -3.69 5.57
N ILE A 136 2.62 -2.75 4.96
CA ILE A 136 3.29 -1.67 5.67
C ILE A 136 2.58 -0.36 5.34
N THR A 137 2.16 0.37 6.36
CA THR A 137 1.40 1.62 6.21
C THR A 137 2.20 2.80 6.71
N TYR A 138 2.37 3.79 5.84
CA TYR A 138 2.81 5.11 6.24
C TYR A 138 1.63 5.93 6.74
N PHE A 139 1.85 6.65 7.83
CA PHE A 139 0.86 7.57 8.38
C PHE A 139 1.48 8.93 8.70
N LYS A 140 0.65 9.97 8.63
CA LYS A 140 1.02 11.32 9.07
C LYS A 140 -0.19 12.05 9.62
N LYS A 141 -0.02 12.63 10.81
CA LYS A 141 -1.05 13.43 11.47
C LYS A 141 -1.01 14.86 10.96
N VAL A 142 -2.18 15.39 10.61
CA VAL A 142 -2.38 16.78 10.20
C VAL A 142 -3.66 17.30 10.84
N GLY A 143 -3.53 18.19 11.82
CA GLY A 143 -4.66 18.66 12.62
C GLY A 143 -5.36 17.47 13.32
N ASP A 144 -6.65 17.35 13.12
CA ASP A 144 -7.50 16.31 13.71
C ASP A 144 -7.65 15.06 12.80
N LEU A 145 -6.75 14.88 11.84
CA LEU A 145 -6.76 13.71 10.97
C LEU A 145 -5.39 13.04 10.96
N ILE A 146 -5.42 11.70 10.91
CA ILE A 146 -4.27 10.84 10.64
C ILE A 146 -4.51 10.26 9.25
N ILE A 147 -3.68 10.66 8.29
CA ILE A 147 -3.78 10.24 6.88
C ILE A 147 -2.83 9.08 6.66
N CYS A 148 -3.34 8.00 6.10
CA CYS A 148 -2.64 6.72 5.96
C CYS A 148 -2.69 6.20 4.52
N CYS A 149 -1.65 5.50 4.11
CA CYS A 149 -1.65 4.64 2.93
C CYS A 149 -0.69 3.48 3.13
N GLY A 150 -1.11 2.26 2.81
CA GLY A 150 -0.31 1.07 2.99
C GLY A 150 -0.05 0.34 1.69
N ALA A 151 1.17 -0.20 1.56
CA ALA A 151 1.58 -1.09 0.48
C ALA A 151 1.68 -2.52 1.00
N TYR A 152 1.23 -3.50 0.20
CA TYR A 152 1.45 -4.91 0.49
C TYR A 152 2.90 -5.28 0.15
N LEU A 153 3.48 -6.14 0.97
CA LEU A 153 4.82 -6.67 0.76
C LEU A 153 4.73 -8.03 0.08
N PRO A 154 5.64 -8.34 -0.88
CA PRO A 154 5.68 -9.62 -1.57
C PRO A 154 6.05 -10.77 -0.64
#